data_00cff723bb0f1ae80bcf7a3056e906b2
#
_entry.id   00cff723bb0f1ae80bcf7a3056e906b2
#
_cell.length_a   1.000
_cell.length_b   1.000
_cell.length_c   1.000
_cell.angle_alpha   90.00
_cell.angle_beta   90.00
_cell.angle_gamma   90.00
#
_symmetry.space_group_name_H-M   'P 1'
#
loop_
_entity.id
_entity.type
_entity.pdbx_description
1 polymer ?
#
loop_
_entity_poly.entity_id
_entity_poly.type
_entity_poly.pdbx_seq_one_letter_code
_entity_poly.pdbx_strand_id
1 'polypeptide(L)'
;MIIGVTGDTHNNLKNISKICSIFNEYGAQLVFHTGDISLPKSLLCFKKLNCPVKAIIGNNDVGERKGLEEVAKNFDCKLYDEPYSTELNSTKISVVHHPELIDTKMLKENDLILHGHTHRHRLEKIDKNIVFNPGECAGFMKGKNKVGLIDLETLIPEIINF
;
A
#
# COMPACT_ATOMS: atom_id res chain seq x y z
N MET A 1 7.73 11.91 8.98
CA MET A 1 7.43 10.44 9.04
C MET A 1 7.36 9.90 7.63
N ILE A 2 8.23 8.92 7.32
CA ILE A 2 8.26 8.30 5.98
C ILE A 2 7.36 7.07 5.98
N ILE A 3 6.41 7.01 5.06
CA ILE A 3 5.58 5.85 4.81
C ILE A 3 5.94 5.19 3.48
N GLY A 4 5.95 3.85 3.46
CA GLY A 4 6.03 3.07 2.22
C GLY A 4 4.64 2.77 1.68
N VAL A 5 4.48 2.77 0.36
CA VAL A 5 3.22 2.44 -0.31
C VAL A 5 3.47 1.40 -1.39
N THR A 6 2.76 0.29 -1.31
CA THR A 6 2.75 -0.80 -2.30
C THR A 6 1.36 -1.40 -2.40
N GLY A 7 1.09 -2.17 -3.43
CA GLY A 7 -0.16 -2.90 -3.62
C GLY A 7 -0.04 -3.89 -4.76
N ASP A 8 -1.08 -4.67 -4.99
CA ASP A 8 -1.17 -5.59 -6.14
C ASP A 8 0.08 -6.47 -6.29
N THR A 9 0.63 -6.94 -5.15
CA THR A 9 1.88 -7.74 -5.14
C THR A 9 1.64 -9.19 -5.56
N HIS A 10 0.38 -9.61 -5.45
CA HIS A 10 -0.06 -10.97 -5.74
C HIS A 10 0.89 -12.02 -5.12
N ASN A 11 1.25 -13.05 -5.87
CA ASN A 11 2.11 -14.13 -5.37
C ASN A 11 3.57 -13.98 -5.74
N ASN A 12 4.03 -12.77 -6.09
CA ASN A 12 5.43 -12.56 -6.48
C ASN A 12 6.34 -12.38 -5.27
N LEU A 13 6.72 -13.51 -4.64
CA LEU A 13 7.56 -13.52 -3.43
C LEU A 13 8.92 -12.84 -3.66
N LYS A 14 9.47 -12.91 -4.88
CA LYS A 14 10.73 -12.25 -5.24
C LYS A 14 10.58 -10.73 -5.18
N ASN A 15 9.52 -10.19 -5.79
CA ASN A 15 9.24 -8.77 -5.77
C ASN A 15 8.92 -8.30 -4.34
N ILE A 16 8.11 -9.05 -3.58
CA ILE A 16 7.81 -8.71 -2.18
C ILE A 16 9.09 -8.62 -1.35
N SER A 17 10.02 -9.56 -1.52
CA SER A 17 11.32 -9.52 -0.82
C SER A 17 12.12 -8.27 -1.20
N LYS A 18 12.11 -7.87 -2.48
CA LYS A 18 12.78 -6.66 -2.97
C LYS A 18 12.12 -5.39 -2.40
N ILE A 19 10.79 -5.35 -2.38
CA ILE A 19 10.00 -4.26 -1.79
C ILE A 19 10.36 -4.06 -0.31
N CYS A 20 10.42 -5.15 0.47
CA CYS A 20 10.82 -5.08 1.87
C CYS A 20 12.25 -4.51 2.03
N SER A 21 13.19 -4.94 1.18
CA SER A 21 14.56 -4.41 1.22
C SER A 21 14.60 -2.91 0.94
N ILE A 22 13.86 -2.45 -0.08
CA ILE A 22 13.75 -1.03 -0.42
C ILE A 22 13.19 -0.23 0.76
N PHE A 23 12.05 -0.63 1.32
CA PHE A 23 11.44 0.11 2.42
C PHE A 23 12.32 0.16 3.67
N ASN A 24 13.04 -0.94 3.97
CA ASN A 24 14.00 -0.95 5.08
C ASN A 24 15.20 -0.02 4.81
N GLU A 25 15.74 -0.02 3.59
CA GLU A 25 16.87 0.83 3.16
C GLU A 25 16.50 2.33 3.25
N TYR A 26 15.30 2.68 2.82
CA TYR A 26 14.81 4.07 2.86
C TYR A 26 14.21 4.47 4.22
N GLY A 27 14.23 3.59 5.22
CA GLY A 27 13.79 3.90 6.57
C GLY A 27 12.28 4.14 6.70
N ALA A 28 11.46 3.43 5.92
CA ALA A 28 10.02 3.50 6.08
C ALA A 28 9.60 3.12 7.51
N GLN A 29 8.74 3.92 8.12
CA GLN A 29 8.27 3.78 9.51
C GLN A 29 6.89 3.11 9.59
N LEU A 30 6.21 3.00 8.46
CA LEU A 30 4.95 2.28 8.27
C LEU A 30 4.82 1.94 6.80
N VAL A 31 4.29 0.76 6.47
CA VAL A 31 3.95 0.40 5.09
C VAL A 31 2.44 0.26 4.95
N PHE A 32 1.88 0.94 3.95
CA PHE A 32 0.53 0.68 3.45
C PHE A 32 0.58 -0.27 2.26
N HIS A 33 -0.19 -1.35 2.35
CA HIS A 33 -0.45 -2.25 1.22
C HIS A 33 -1.90 -2.07 0.75
N THR A 34 -2.07 -1.63 -0.46
CA THR A 34 -3.39 -1.21 -0.99
C THR A 34 -4.25 -2.38 -1.53
N GLY A 35 -3.98 -3.61 -1.10
CA GLY A 35 -4.76 -4.80 -1.47
C GLY A 35 -4.11 -5.68 -2.53
N ASP A 36 -4.75 -6.81 -2.78
CA ASP A 36 -4.29 -7.85 -3.71
C ASP A 36 -2.92 -8.45 -3.34
N ILE A 37 -2.87 -8.99 -2.11
CA ILE A 37 -1.76 -9.79 -1.58
C ILE A 37 -1.84 -11.22 -2.11
N SER A 38 -3.06 -11.72 -2.29
CA SER A 38 -3.55 -12.99 -2.81
C SER A 38 -3.38 -14.19 -1.87
N LEU A 39 -2.22 -14.45 -1.31
CA LEU A 39 -2.00 -15.66 -0.49
C LEU A 39 -1.32 -15.35 0.86
N PRO A 40 -1.60 -16.17 1.90
CA PRO A 40 -0.96 -16.04 3.22
C PRO A 40 0.57 -16.04 3.18
N LYS A 41 1.18 -16.88 2.33
CA LYS A 41 2.64 -16.91 2.16
C LYS A 41 3.22 -15.60 1.62
N SER A 42 2.44 -14.87 0.81
CA SER A 42 2.84 -13.56 0.28
C SER A 42 2.84 -12.51 1.38
N LEU A 43 1.80 -12.50 2.22
CA LEU A 43 1.74 -11.63 3.39
C LEU A 43 2.89 -11.92 4.37
N LEU A 44 3.20 -13.20 4.61
CA LEU A 44 4.27 -13.59 5.52
C LEU A 44 5.64 -13.03 5.11
N CYS A 45 5.88 -12.81 3.80
CA CYS A 45 7.13 -12.23 3.34
C CYS A 45 7.36 -10.80 3.86
N PHE A 46 6.30 -10.05 4.16
CA PHE A 46 6.38 -8.70 4.73
C PHE A 46 6.87 -8.67 6.18
N LYS A 47 6.94 -9.83 6.86
CA LYS A 47 7.61 -9.96 8.17
C LYS A 47 9.08 -9.50 8.15
N LYS A 48 9.68 -9.38 6.96
CA LYS A 48 11.05 -8.86 6.77
C LYS A 48 11.16 -7.34 6.94
N LEU A 49 10.05 -6.63 7.01
CA LEU A 49 10.03 -5.19 7.25
C LEU A 49 10.44 -4.88 8.69
N ASN A 50 11.16 -3.77 8.86
CA ASN A 50 11.54 -3.22 10.17
C ASN A 50 10.45 -2.30 10.77
N CYS A 51 9.26 -2.26 10.16
CA CYS A 51 8.16 -1.39 10.53
C CYS A 51 6.81 -2.12 10.38
N PRO A 52 5.74 -1.58 11.01
CA PRO A 52 4.38 -2.10 10.87
C PRO A 52 3.87 -2.12 9.43
N VAL A 53 2.89 -3.00 9.17
CA VAL A 53 2.13 -3.05 7.92
C VAL A 53 0.65 -2.81 8.22
N LYS A 54 0.03 -1.92 7.45
CA LYS A 54 -1.43 -1.77 7.36
C LYS A 54 -1.85 -2.14 5.95
N ALA A 55 -2.62 -3.21 5.81
CA ALA A 55 -3.02 -3.72 4.51
C ALA A 55 -4.54 -3.70 4.33
N ILE A 56 -4.98 -3.37 3.13
CA ILE A 56 -6.39 -3.45 2.73
C ILE A 56 -6.62 -4.82 2.10
N ILE A 57 -7.79 -5.38 2.32
CA ILE A 57 -8.26 -6.58 1.62
C ILE A 57 -8.71 -6.16 0.21
N GLY A 58 -8.00 -6.64 -0.82
CA GLY A 58 -8.38 -6.46 -2.21
C GLY A 58 -9.30 -7.59 -2.71
N ASN A 59 -9.77 -7.47 -3.95
CA ASN A 59 -10.70 -8.45 -4.50
C ASN A 59 -10.10 -9.87 -4.65
N ASN A 60 -8.79 -9.99 -4.86
CA ASN A 60 -8.11 -11.29 -4.92
C ASN A 60 -7.75 -11.85 -3.54
N ASP A 61 -8.04 -11.14 -2.46
CA ASP A 61 -7.75 -11.56 -1.09
C ASP A 61 -8.95 -12.20 -0.39
N VAL A 62 -10.17 -11.97 -0.90
CA VAL A 62 -11.42 -12.33 -0.24
C VAL A 62 -11.50 -13.83 0.08
N GLY A 63 -11.09 -14.69 -0.87
CA GLY A 63 -11.09 -16.15 -0.70
C GLY A 63 -10.07 -16.66 0.31
N GLU A 64 -9.02 -15.90 0.57
CA GLU A 64 -7.90 -16.26 1.44
C GLU A 64 -7.91 -15.49 2.78
N ARG A 65 -8.97 -14.71 3.04
CA ARG A 65 -9.06 -13.80 4.19
C ARG A 65 -8.66 -14.44 5.50
N LYS A 66 -9.21 -15.62 5.83
CA LYS A 66 -8.90 -16.31 7.08
C LYS A 66 -7.40 -16.64 7.22
N GLY A 67 -6.79 -17.10 6.13
CA GLY A 67 -5.36 -17.39 6.10
C GLY A 67 -4.50 -16.14 6.23
N LEU A 68 -4.90 -15.04 5.60
CA LEU A 68 -4.24 -13.74 5.74
C LEU A 68 -4.33 -13.21 7.16
N GLU A 69 -5.50 -13.28 7.80
CA GLU A 69 -5.71 -12.88 9.21
C GLU A 69 -4.86 -13.70 10.18
N GLU A 70 -4.72 -15.02 9.95
CA GLU A 70 -3.85 -15.86 10.78
C GLU A 70 -2.37 -15.49 10.62
N VAL A 71 -1.92 -15.21 9.41
CA VAL A 71 -0.54 -14.80 9.16
C VAL A 71 -0.25 -13.41 9.74
N ALA A 72 -1.18 -12.48 9.63
CA ALA A 72 -1.04 -11.12 10.17
C ALA A 72 -0.73 -11.11 11.67
N LYS A 73 -1.21 -12.11 12.44
CA LYS A 73 -0.92 -12.25 13.88
C LYS A 73 0.54 -12.59 14.19
N ASN A 74 1.34 -13.02 13.20
CA ASN A 74 2.72 -13.47 13.39
C ASN A 74 3.76 -12.34 13.33
N PHE A 75 3.34 -11.11 12.99
CA PHE A 75 4.18 -9.93 12.95
C PHE A 75 3.32 -8.66 13.09
N ASP A 76 3.92 -7.48 13.13
CA ASP A 76 3.18 -6.23 13.26
C ASP A 76 2.45 -5.86 11.95
N CYS A 77 1.33 -6.55 11.71
CA CYS A 77 0.48 -6.39 10.54
C CYS A 77 -0.99 -6.32 10.94
N LYS A 78 -1.71 -5.36 10.37
CA LYS A 78 -3.17 -5.24 10.53
C LYS A 78 -3.86 -5.20 9.18
N LEU A 79 -4.92 -5.99 9.04
CA LEU A 79 -5.76 -6.05 7.85
C LEU A 79 -7.04 -5.26 8.07
N TYR A 80 -7.48 -4.56 7.04
CA TYR A 80 -8.67 -3.71 7.08
C TYR A 80 -9.50 -3.92 5.81
N ASP A 81 -10.80 -3.69 5.94
CA ASP A 81 -11.68 -3.54 4.80
C ASP A 81 -11.56 -2.11 4.24
N GLU A 82 -11.86 -1.94 2.97
CA GLU A 82 -11.94 -0.64 2.33
C GLU A 82 -13.33 0.02 2.50
N PRO A 83 -13.42 1.34 2.63
CA PRO A 83 -12.30 2.25 2.81
C PRO A 83 -11.75 2.22 4.23
N TYR A 84 -10.43 2.26 4.39
CA TYR A 84 -9.77 2.43 5.68
C TYR A 84 -9.26 3.86 5.82
N SER A 85 -9.60 4.53 6.93
CA SER A 85 -9.13 5.89 7.21
C SER A 85 -8.35 5.94 8.52
N THR A 86 -7.32 6.77 8.55
CA THR A 86 -6.46 6.99 9.72
C THR A 86 -5.88 8.39 9.68
N GLU A 87 -5.40 8.87 10.80
CA GLU A 87 -4.64 10.12 10.89
C GLU A 87 -3.24 9.82 11.45
N LEU A 88 -2.21 10.30 10.78
CA LEU A 88 -0.80 10.15 11.17
C LEU A 88 -0.10 11.50 11.00
N ASN A 89 0.61 11.97 12.04
CA ASN A 89 1.29 13.26 12.01
C ASN A 89 0.39 14.41 11.48
N SER A 90 -0.87 14.46 11.92
CA SER A 90 -1.89 15.41 11.47
C SER A 90 -2.26 15.32 9.98
N THR A 91 -1.82 14.29 9.27
CA THR A 91 -2.22 13.98 7.90
C THR A 91 -3.36 12.97 7.92
N LYS A 92 -4.49 13.32 7.33
CA LYS A 92 -5.64 12.44 7.16
C LYS A 92 -5.45 11.59 5.91
N ILE A 93 -5.41 10.28 6.10
CA ILE A 93 -5.11 9.30 5.05
C ILE A 93 -6.30 8.36 4.89
N SER A 94 -6.76 8.19 3.66
CA SER A 94 -7.69 7.11 3.30
C SER A 94 -7.02 6.12 2.36
N VAL A 95 -7.30 4.84 2.57
CA VAL A 95 -6.76 3.75 1.74
C VAL A 95 -7.92 2.93 1.20
N VAL A 96 -7.95 2.75 -0.10
CA VAL A 96 -8.88 1.87 -0.79
C VAL A 96 -8.11 0.94 -1.71
N HIS A 97 -8.68 -0.20 -2.05
CA HIS A 97 -8.16 -1.01 -3.16
C HIS A 97 -8.72 -0.49 -4.48
N HIS A 98 -10.05 -0.35 -4.56
CA HIS A 98 -10.75 0.06 -5.77
C HIS A 98 -10.84 1.59 -5.89
N PRO A 99 -10.23 2.21 -6.93
CA PRO A 99 -10.28 3.67 -7.11
C PRO A 99 -11.69 4.23 -7.35
N GLU A 100 -12.65 3.39 -7.71
CA GLU A 100 -14.06 3.77 -7.90
C GLU A 100 -14.74 4.21 -6.60
N LEU A 101 -14.18 3.84 -5.45
CA LEU A 101 -14.66 4.27 -4.14
C LEU A 101 -14.22 5.69 -3.77
N ILE A 102 -13.31 6.29 -4.54
CA ILE A 102 -12.85 7.67 -4.31
C ILE A 102 -13.92 8.65 -4.75
N ASP A 103 -14.70 9.12 -3.81
CA ASP A 103 -15.77 10.08 -4.04
C ASP A 103 -15.41 11.49 -3.58
N THR A 104 -16.29 12.45 -3.84
CA THR A 104 -16.12 13.86 -3.45
C THR A 104 -15.99 14.04 -1.94
N LYS A 105 -16.65 13.19 -1.13
CA LYS A 105 -16.56 13.25 0.32
C LYS A 105 -15.18 12.82 0.79
N MET A 106 -14.67 11.69 0.29
CA MET A 106 -13.34 11.19 0.61
C MET A 106 -12.26 12.23 0.25
N LEU A 107 -12.39 12.86 -0.92
CA LEU A 107 -11.49 13.95 -1.35
C LEU A 107 -11.51 15.14 -0.39
N LYS A 108 -12.66 15.55 0.15
CA LYS A 108 -12.78 16.67 1.08
C LYS A 108 -12.25 16.38 2.48
N GLU A 109 -12.35 15.14 2.92
CA GLU A 109 -12.05 14.72 4.30
C GLU A 109 -10.60 14.28 4.51
N ASN A 110 -9.84 14.01 3.43
CA ASN A 110 -8.48 13.46 3.52
C ASN A 110 -7.46 14.33 2.79
N ASP A 111 -6.22 14.30 3.26
CA ASP A 111 -5.08 14.97 2.64
C ASP A 111 -4.37 14.05 1.63
N LEU A 112 -4.36 12.74 1.93
CA LEU A 112 -3.74 11.70 1.11
C LEU A 112 -4.70 10.53 0.92
N ILE A 113 -4.88 10.11 -0.32
CA ILE A 113 -5.69 8.93 -0.67
C ILE A 113 -4.80 7.95 -1.43
N LEU A 114 -4.68 6.74 -0.91
CA LEU A 114 -3.90 5.66 -1.48
C LEU A 114 -4.83 4.62 -2.12
N HIS A 115 -4.47 4.12 -3.31
CA HIS A 115 -5.25 3.05 -3.94
C HIS A 115 -4.37 2.06 -4.71
N GLY A 116 -4.96 0.91 -5.08
CA GLY A 116 -4.35 -0.15 -5.88
C GLY A 116 -5.14 -0.49 -7.12
N HIS A 117 -5.32 -1.79 -7.36
CA HIS A 117 -6.19 -2.45 -8.34
C HIS A 117 -5.78 -2.27 -9.81
N THR A 118 -5.44 -1.07 -10.22
CA THR A 118 -5.23 -0.76 -11.65
C THR A 118 -3.87 -1.17 -12.19
N HIS A 119 -2.90 -1.49 -11.33
CA HIS A 119 -1.48 -1.69 -11.67
C HIS A 119 -0.85 -0.50 -12.43
N ARG A 120 -1.49 0.67 -12.40
CA ARG A 120 -1.05 1.88 -13.08
C ARG A 120 -0.66 2.95 -12.11
N HIS A 121 0.51 3.53 -12.34
CA HIS A 121 0.92 4.70 -11.56
C HIS A 121 -0.09 5.83 -11.70
N ARG A 122 -0.50 6.38 -10.56
CA ARG A 122 -1.31 7.59 -10.46
C ARG A 122 -0.71 8.51 -9.41
N LEU A 123 -0.44 9.72 -9.79
CA LEU A 123 -0.14 10.83 -8.88
C LEU A 123 -0.96 12.02 -9.36
N GLU A 124 -1.99 12.33 -8.63
CA GLU A 124 -2.92 13.40 -8.98
C GLU A 124 -3.12 14.31 -7.78
N LYS A 125 -2.96 15.61 -8.01
CA LYS A 125 -3.27 16.63 -7.01
C LYS A 125 -4.63 17.22 -7.36
N ILE A 126 -5.59 17.05 -6.46
CA ILE A 126 -6.95 17.57 -6.56
C ILE A 126 -7.13 18.57 -5.43
N ASP A 127 -7.14 19.86 -5.74
CA ASP A 127 -7.09 20.95 -4.77
C ASP A 127 -5.87 20.83 -3.84
N LYS A 128 -6.08 20.52 -2.56
CA LYS A 128 -5.01 20.27 -1.57
C LYS A 128 -4.67 18.79 -1.39
N ASN A 129 -5.47 17.89 -1.95
CA ASN A 129 -5.41 16.46 -1.72
C ASN A 129 -4.50 15.77 -2.73
N ILE A 130 -3.89 14.68 -2.32
CA ILE A 130 -3.09 13.81 -3.18
C ILE A 130 -3.77 12.46 -3.32
N VAL A 131 -4.02 12.04 -4.56
CA VAL A 131 -4.43 10.67 -4.88
C VAL A 131 -3.25 9.94 -5.47
N PHE A 132 -2.87 8.81 -4.86
CA PHE A 132 -1.64 8.13 -5.20
C PHE A 132 -1.80 6.61 -5.30
N ASN A 133 -1.24 6.07 -6.38
CA ASN A 133 -0.96 4.64 -6.59
C ASN A 133 0.44 4.52 -7.16
N PRO A 134 1.38 3.80 -6.52
CA PRO A 134 2.73 3.63 -7.07
C PRO A 134 2.74 2.92 -8.41
N GLY A 135 1.79 2.00 -8.65
CA GLY A 135 1.65 1.25 -9.90
C GLY A 135 2.01 -0.22 -9.75
N GLU A 136 2.55 -0.81 -10.77
CA GLU A 136 2.84 -2.24 -10.91
C GLU A 136 3.85 -2.75 -9.87
N CYS A 137 3.51 -3.82 -9.17
CA CYS A 137 4.39 -4.53 -8.23
C CYS A 137 4.44 -6.05 -8.47
N ALA A 138 3.45 -6.61 -9.17
CA ALA A 138 3.31 -8.05 -9.36
C ALA A 138 4.35 -8.66 -10.34
N GLY A 139 4.98 -7.83 -11.17
CA GLY A 139 5.91 -8.28 -12.20
C GLY A 139 5.22 -8.74 -13.50
N PHE A 140 3.94 -8.39 -13.68
CA PHE A 140 3.22 -8.69 -14.93
C PHE A 140 3.73 -7.85 -16.11
N MET A 141 4.22 -6.65 -15.82
CA MET A 141 4.83 -5.77 -16.82
C MET A 141 6.32 -5.63 -16.58
N LYS A 142 7.15 -6.25 -17.43
CA LYS A 142 8.61 -6.22 -17.31
C LYS A 142 9.15 -4.79 -17.24
N GLY A 143 9.99 -4.52 -16.20
CA GLY A 143 10.64 -3.22 -16.01
C GLY A 143 9.70 -2.10 -15.56
N LYS A 144 8.49 -2.43 -15.07
CA LYS A 144 7.51 -1.46 -14.60
C LYS A 144 7.26 -1.52 -13.09
N ASN A 145 7.95 -2.41 -12.38
CA ASN A 145 7.77 -2.54 -10.94
C ASN A 145 8.15 -1.25 -10.21
N LYS A 146 7.26 -0.81 -9.33
CA LYS A 146 7.39 0.45 -8.59
C LYS A 146 6.85 0.30 -7.18
N VAL A 147 7.44 1.06 -6.27
CA VAL A 147 6.86 1.35 -4.95
C VAL A 147 6.92 2.84 -4.69
N GLY A 148 6.12 3.32 -3.76
CA GLY A 148 6.11 4.72 -3.36
C GLY A 148 6.69 4.92 -1.96
N LEU A 149 7.35 6.04 -1.77
CA LEU A 149 7.71 6.59 -0.45
C LEU A 149 7.09 7.97 -0.32
N ILE A 150 6.52 8.27 0.83
CA ILE A 150 5.91 9.58 1.08
C ILE A 150 6.36 10.05 2.46
N ASP A 151 7.00 11.23 2.51
CA ASP A 151 7.17 11.92 3.77
C ASP A 151 5.88 12.70 4.10
N LEU A 152 5.26 12.38 5.23
CA LEU A 152 4.01 13.00 5.67
C LEU A 152 4.14 14.48 6.04
N GLU A 153 5.33 15.03 6.14
CA GLU A 153 5.54 16.48 6.34
C GLU A 153 5.39 17.26 5.04
N THR A 154 5.86 16.68 3.93
CA THR A 154 5.86 17.34 2.62
C THR A 154 4.73 16.88 1.71
N LEU A 155 4.22 15.68 1.93
CA LEU A 155 3.25 14.97 1.08
C LEU A 155 3.72 14.84 -0.38
N ILE A 156 5.03 14.78 -0.61
CA ILE A 156 5.59 14.59 -1.96
C ILE A 156 5.95 13.12 -2.12
N PRO A 157 5.25 12.39 -3.01
CA PRO A 157 5.58 10.99 -3.27
C PRO A 157 6.86 10.86 -4.10
N GLU A 158 7.74 9.97 -3.67
CA GLU A 158 8.89 9.50 -4.41
C GLU A 158 8.62 8.10 -4.97
N ILE A 159 8.93 7.86 -6.24
CA ILE A 159 8.78 6.57 -6.91
C ILE A 159 10.11 5.87 -7.02
N ILE A 160 10.20 4.67 -6.47
CA ILE A 160 11.36 3.79 -6.61
C ILE A 160 11.02 2.67 -7.59
N ASN A 161 11.76 2.62 -8.69
CA ASN A 161 11.66 1.54 -9.68
C ASN A 161 12.59 0.38 -9.29
N PHE A 162 12.18 -0.89 -9.56
CA PHE A 162 12.99 -2.05 -9.18
C PHE A 162 12.79 -3.26 -10.09
#